data_074c5cb55e5a8c37a1ec5ab2d4f0fb95
#
_entry.id   074c5cb55e5a8c37a1ec5ab2d4f0fb95
#
_cell.length_a   1.000
_cell.length_b   1.000
_cell.length_c   1.000
_cell.angle_alpha   90.00
_cell.angle_beta   90.00
_cell.angle_gamma   90.00
#
_symmetry.space_group_name_H-M   'P 1'
#
loop_
_entity.id
_entity.type
_entity.pdbx_description
1 polymer ?
#
loop_
_entity_poly.entity_id
_entity_poly.type
_entity_poly.pdbx_seq_one_letter_code
_entity_poly.pdbx_strand_id
1 'polypeptide(L)'
;MIVNPFTKALVLLLSLFLTPFFTACQDSDVGVNHSQAKQSVKVLTPDWSIAATLTAMGYPPIATGDVAEYPKWAGKPDLPNSVIDLGARFAPNPELMSQLSPDLIIDNDFYQHLRPMYGKTPVKSINLQGSDPSKTATWQSYADGVMALGNAIHQPIAAKQYIDKSQIQLTSLGQTFRQQHPTIKKLAVIQFASVSQFRSYSDNSLFKPTLDAMRLELVQLGQGNLWGFTDAKLGDLAKFDDSTCVVVVEPFSPMLQQQLAQNVLWRRLGYGKDSANPRCMMVVPPTWIYGGIPSMVGFAQSLTQAHLVH
;
A
#
# COMPACT_ATOMS: atom_id res chain seq x y z
N MET A 1 44.48 -58.39 -15.38
CA MET A 1 45.77 -58.96 -14.91
C MET A 1 45.83 -58.62 -13.41
N ILE A 2 45.60 -59.68 -12.64
CA ILE A 2 46.22 -60.10 -11.39
C ILE A 2 45.83 -59.27 -10.17
N VAL A 3 44.92 -59.74 -9.42
CA VAL A 3 44.81 -60.75 -8.35
C VAL A 3 45.19 -60.25 -6.96
N ASN A 4 44.17 -60.28 -6.09
CA ASN A 4 44.12 -60.49 -4.63
C ASN A 4 45.35 -61.25 -4.02
N PRO A 5 45.55 -61.47 -2.74
CA PRO A 5 44.56 -61.71 -1.67
C PRO A 5 44.94 -61.41 -0.17
N PHE A 6 43.95 -61.63 0.70
CA PHE A 6 43.96 -62.24 2.05
C PHE A 6 44.89 -61.75 3.18
N THR A 7 44.34 -61.54 4.38
CA THR A 7 44.34 -62.47 5.55
C THR A 7 43.53 -61.91 6.72
N LYS A 8 42.68 -62.63 7.16
CA LYS A 8 42.05 -63.33 8.25
C LYS A 8 42.65 -63.11 9.66
N ALA A 9 41.70 -63.02 10.60
CA ALA A 9 41.67 -63.54 11.98
C ALA A 9 42.19 -62.60 13.09
N LEU A 10 41.46 -62.43 14.18
CA LEU A 10 41.24 -63.42 15.25
C LEU A 10 40.30 -62.83 16.31
N VAL A 11 39.34 -63.63 16.71
CA VAL A 11 38.37 -63.41 17.81
C VAL A 11 39.08 -63.45 19.14
N LEU A 12 38.74 -62.58 20.10
CA LEU A 12 38.80 -62.85 21.53
C LEU A 12 37.63 -62.22 22.29
N LEU A 13 36.79 -63.11 22.79
CA LEU A 13 35.73 -62.82 23.74
C LEU A 13 36.32 -62.48 25.10
N LEU A 14 35.91 -61.36 25.68
CA LEU A 14 36.04 -61.16 27.11
C LEU A 14 34.75 -60.53 27.64
N SER A 15 33.98 -61.37 28.30
CA SER A 15 32.78 -61.06 29.06
C SER A 15 33.20 -60.34 30.37
N LEU A 16 32.71 -59.12 30.57
CA LEU A 16 32.76 -58.54 31.92
C LEU A 16 31.39 -57.90 32.22
N PHE A 17 30.80 -58.36 33.31
CA PHE A 17 29.58 -57.90 33.97
C PHE A 17 29.65 -56.40 34.25
N LEU A 18 28.65 -55.63 33.79
CA LEU A 18 28.38 -54.32 34.31
C LEU A 18 26.91 -54.20 34.70
N THR A 19 26.72 -53.96 35.99
CA THR A 19 25.51 -53.62 36.67
C THR A 19 24.83 -52.36 36.09
N PRO A 20 23.50 -52.31 35.96
CA PRO A 20 22.82 -51.10 35.54
C PRO A 20 22.71 -50.10 36.70
N PHE A 21 23.38 -49.01 36.59
CA PHE A 21 23.08 -47.80 37.38
C PHE A 21 21.79 -47.18 36.80
N PHE A 22 20.69 -47.32 37.52
CA PHE A 22 19.51 -46.54 37.32
C PHE A 22 19.81 -45.11 37.79
N THR A 23 20.13 -44.20 36.87
CA THR A 23 20.08 -42.76 37.08
C THR A 23 18.66 -42.33 36.80
N ALA A 24 17.90 -42.00 37.85
CA ALA A 24 16.63 -41.33 37.72
C ALA A 24 16.87 -39.94 37.10
N CYS A 25 16.56 -39.79 35.81
CA CYS A 25 16.39 -38.47 35.24
C CYS A 25 15.10 -37.88 35.83
N GLN A 26 15.29 -36.89 36.69
CA GLN A 26 14.24 -36.02 37.14
C GLN A 26 13.81 -35.20 35.91
N ASP A 27 12.66 -35.50 35.34
CA ASP A 27 11.99 -34.68 34.36
C ASP A 27 11.69 -33.32 34.99
N SER A 28 12.57 -32.36 34.72
CA SER A 28 12.23 -30.96 34.90
C SER A 28 11.18 -30.65 33.82
N ASP A 29 9.93 -30.64 34.24
CA ASP A 29 8.86 -30.00 33.46
C ASP A 29 9.27 -28.56 33.18
N VAL A 30 9.99 -28.35 32.06
CA VAL A 30 10.07 -27.08 31.41
C VAL A 30 8.68 -26.85 30.83
N GLY A 31 7.87 -26.18 31.63
CA GLY A 31 6.58 -25.67 31.18
C GLY A 31 6.79 -24.93 29.87
N VAL A 32 6.55 -25.60 28.76
CA VAL A 32 6.35 -24.96 27.47
C VAL A 32 5.13 -24.08 27.65
N ASN A 33 5.39 -22.82 28.00
CA ASN A 33 4.40 -21.78 27.87
C ASN A 33 3.91 -21.83 26.43
N HIS A 34 2.84 -22.57 26.19
CA HIS A 34 1.97 -22.34 25.07
C HIS A 34 1.46 -20.91 25.27
N SER A 35 2.20 -19.93 24.70
CA SER A 35 1.63 -18.63 24.43
C SER A 35 0.38 -18.94 23.62
N GLN A 36 -0.77 -18.89 24.27
CA GLN A 36 -2.07 -18.93 23.59
C GLN A 36 -1.93 -17.89 22.49
N ALA A 37 -1.96 -18.32 21.23
CA ALA A 37 -2.00 -17.44 20.10
C ALA A 37 -3.20 -16.53 20.33
N LYS A 38 -2.95 -15.27 20.71
CA LYS A 38 -3.99 -14.32 21.07
C LYS A 38 -4.86 -14.23 19.82
N GLN A 39 -6.08 -14.70 19.91
CA GLN A 39 -7.02 -14.78 18.79
C GLN A 39 -7.04 -13.39 18.12
N SER A 40 -6.77 -13.34 16.81
CA SER A 40 -6.74 -12.09 16.08
C SER A 40 -8.13 -11.44 16.11
N VAL A 41 -8.18 -10.14 16.39
CA VAL A 41 -9.43 -9.38 16.40
C VAL A 41 -10.10 -9.47 15.02
N LYS A 42 -11.35 -9.92 14.96
CA LYS A 42 -12.14 -9.99 13.73
C LYS A 42 -12.61 -8.58 13.36
N VAL A 43 -11.90 -7.93 12.46
CA VAL A 43 -12.20 -6.57 12.02
C VAL A 43 -13.10 -6.59 10.79
N LEU A 44 -14.15 -5.76 10.81
CA LEU A 44 -14.91 -5.39 9.63
C LEU A 44 -14.62 -3.91 9.32
N THR A 45 -14.45 -3.55 8.06
CA THR A 45 -14.26 -2.15 7.64
C THR A 45 -14.89 -1.89 6.28
N PRO A 46 -15.65 -0.79 6.11
CA PRO A 46 -16.09 -0.36 4.78
C PRO A 46 -14.97 0.34 3.99
N ASP A 47 -13.88 0.74 4.64
CA ASP A 47 -12.84 1.57 4.06
C ASP A 47 -11.70 0.75 3.46
N TRP A 48 -11.40 0.98 2.19
CA TRP A 48 -10.33 0.28 1.48
C TRP A 48 -8.93 0.63 1.98
N SER A 49 -8.70 1.85 2.48
CA SER A 49 -7.38 2.20 3.01
C SER A 49 -7.08 1.45 4.30
N ILE A 50 -8.10 1.26 5.14
CA ILE A 50 -8.01 0.46 6.36
C ILE A 50 -7.84 -1.02 5.99
N ALA A 51 -8.66 -1.54 5.05
CA ALA A 51 -8.55 -2.93 4.60
C ALA A 51 -7.17 -3.24 4.00
N ALA A 52 -6.65 -2.36 3.14
CA ALA A 52 -5.32 -2.47 2.56
C ALA A 52 -4.22 -2.45 3.62
N THR A 53 -4.31 -1.54 4.58
CA THR A 53 -3.29 -1.39 5.64
C THR A 53 -3.29 -2.60 6.57
N LEU A 54 -4.45 -3.07 7.00
CA LEU A 54 -4.59 -4.29 7.79
C LEU A 54 -4.01 -5.49 7.05
N THR A 55 -4.33 -5.64 5.76
CA THR A 55 -3.81 -6.72 4.91
C THR A 55 -2.28 -6.65 4.79
N ALA A 56 -1.73 -5.46 4.57
CA ALA A 56 -0.28 -5.24 4.48
C ALA A 56 0.46 -5.53 5.80
N MET A 57 -0.21 -5.33 6.92
CA MET A 57 0.30 -5.69 8.26
C MET A 57 0.21 -7.19 8.56
N GLY A 58 -0.48 -7.99 7.72
CA GLY A 58 -0.71 -9.42 7.94
C GLY A 58 -1.98 -9.75 8.74
N TYR A 59 -2.87 -8.78 8.94
CA TYR A 59 -4.13 -8.91 9.71
C TYR A 59 -5.33 -8.47 8.86
N PRO A 60 -5.60 -9.15 7.72
CA PRO A 60 -6.68 -8.74 6.82
C PRO A 60 -8.02 -8.68 7.56
N PRO A 61 -8.92 -7.76 7.18
CA PRO A 61 -10.26 -7.73 7.75
C PRO A 61 -11.04 -8.98 7.36
N ILE A 62 -12.05 -9.34 8.13
CA ILE A 62 -12.96 -10.44 7.77
C ILE A 62 -13.88 -10.05 6.61
N ALA A 63 -14.19 -8.75 6.47
CA ALA A 63 -15.07 -8.25 5.42
C ALA A 63 -14.77 -6.78 5.10
N THR A 64 -14.98 -6.41 3.83
CA THR A 64 -15.00 -5.02 3.35
C THR A 64 -16.02 -4.88 2.21
N GLY A 65 -16.34 -3.66 1.77
CA GLY A 65 -17.24 -3.47 0.64
C GLY A 65 -16.53 -3.39 -0.70
N ASP A 66 -17.29 -3.60 -1.80
CA ASP A 66 -16.83 -3.47 -3.19
C ASP A 66 -15.53 -4.28 -3.47
N VAL A 67 -15.42 -5.51 -2.95
CA VAL A 67 -14.20 -6.35 -3.08
C VAL A 67 -13.85 -6.61 -4.54
N ALA A 68 -14.87 -6.77 -5.42
CA ALA A 68 -14.67 -7.00 -6.86
C ALA A 68 -14.05 -5.77 -7.57
N GLU A 69 -14.31 -4.56 -7.09
CA GLU A 69 -13.78 -3.31 -7.65
C GLU A 69 -12.41 -2.92 -7.06
N TYR A 70 -12.07 -3.47 -5.89
CA TYR A 70 -10.83 -3.14 -5.18
C TYR A 70 -9.57 -3.31 -6.05
N PRO A 71 -9.35 -4.41 -6.81
CA PRO A 71 -8.15 -4.57 -7.64
C PRO A 71 -8.01 -3.50 -8.72
N LYS A 72 -9.13 -2.99 -9.21
CA LYS A 72 -9.17 -1.99 -10.28
C LYS A 72 -8.75 -0.60 -9.81
N TRP A 73 -9.06 -0.25 -8.57
CA TRP A 73 -8.86 1.11 -8.07
C TRP A 73 -7.74 1.21 -7.04
N ALA A 74 -7.67 0.26 -6.11
CA ALA A 74 -6.68 0.24 -5.04
C ALA A 74 -5.44 -0.60 -5.40
N GLY A 75 -5.64 -1.69 -6.15
CA GLY A 75 -4.58 -2.53 -6.68
C GLY A 75 -3.90 -3.39 -5.62
N LYS A 76 -3.02 -2.81 -4.84
CA LYS A 76 -2.19 -3.54 -3.86
C LYS A 76 -2.34 -2.98 -2.44
N PRO A 77 -2.17 -3.85 -1.40
CA PRO A 77 -1.99 -5.32 -1.48
C PRO A 77 -3.27 -6.02 -1.97
N ASP A 78 -3.13 -7.21 -2.58
CA ASP A 78 -4.30 -8.04 -2.90
C ASP A 78 -5.03 -8.41 -1.61
N LEU A 79 -6.35 -8.29 -1.59
CA LEU A 79 -7.15 -8.79 -0.48
C LEU A 79 -7.20 -10.31 -0.55
N PRO A 80 -7.00 -11.03 0.57
CA PRO A 80 -7.17 -12.49 0.60
C PRO A 80 -8.58 -12.91 0.18
N ASN A 81 -8.70 -14.07 -0.45
CA ASN A 81 -10.00 -14.64 -0.86
C ASN A 81 -10.94 -14.92 0.33
N SER A 82 -10.43 -14.91 1.55
CA SER A 82 -11.22 -15.04 2.78
C SER A 82 -11.95 -13.77 3.18
N VAL A 83 -11.62 -12.63 2.59
CA VAL A 83 -12.29 -11.35 2.85
C VAL A 83 -13.65 -11.35 2.17
N ILE A 84 -14.71 -11.23 2.97
CA ILE A 84 -16.08 -11.27 2.49
C ILE A 84 -16.46 -9.91 1.90
N ASP A 85 -17.13 -9.94 0.74
CA ASP A 85 -17.68 -8.74 0.10
C ASP A 85 -19.02 -8.35 0.75
N LEU A 86 -19.08 -7.16 1.31
CA LEU A 86 -20.30 -6.58 1.90
C LEU A 86 -21.23 -5.95 0.87
N GLY A 87 -20.89 -6.02 -0.43
CA GLY A 87 -21.54 -5.24 -1.49
C GLY A 87 -21.05 -3.79 -1.50
N ALA A 88 -21.90 -2.87 -1.92
CA ALA A 88 -21.52 -1.44 -2.02
C ALA A 88 -21.02 -0.89 -0.67
N ARG A 89 -19.78 -0.41 -0.63
CA ARG A 89 -19.16 0.07 0.63
C ARG A 89 -19.87 1.27 1.26
N PHE A 90 -20.65 2.01 0.48
CA PHE A 90 -21.48 3.13 1.00
C PHE A 90 -22.89 2.71 1.41
N ALA A 91 -23.27 1.48 1.09
CA ALA A 91 -24.55 0.87 1.45
C ALA A 91 -24.37 -0.66 1.58
N PRO A 92 -23.56 -1.11 2.55
CA PRO A 92 -23.26 -2.53 2.73
C PRO A 92 -24.52 -3.29 3.14
N ASN A 93 -24.53 -4.60 2.88
CA ASN A 93 -25.65 -5.48 3.23
C ASN A 93 -25.74 -5.65 4.76
N PRO A 94 -26.79 -5.15 5.44
CA PRO A 94 -26.90 -5.20 6.89
C PRO A 94 -27.13 -6.61 7.43
N GLU A 95 -27.80 -7.49 6.69
CA GLU A 95 -28.04 -8.88 7.10
C GLU A 95 -26.72 -9.64 7.14
N LEU A 96 -25.90 -9.50 6.10
CA LEU A 96 -24.57 -10.10 6.04
C LEU A 96 -23.69 -9.57 7.17
N MET A 97 -23.68 -8.27 7.42
CA MET A 97 -22.91 -7.68 8.53
C MET A 97 -23.31 -8.29 9.88
N SER A 98 -24.60 -8.49 10.13
CA SER A 98 -25.10 -9.06 11.38
C SER A 98 -24.69 -10.53 11.57
N GLN A 99 -24.56 -11.30 10.47
CA GLN A 99 -24.15 -12.72 10.48
C GLN A 99 -22.67 -12.91 10.76
N LEU A 100 -21.82 -11.93 10.38
CA LEU A 100 -20.35 -12.05 10.49
C LEU A 100 -19.85 -11.95 11.93
N SER A 101 -20.62 -11.35 12.84
CA SER A 101 -20.25 -11.17 14.25
C SER A 101 -18.80 -10.64 14.43
N PRO A 102 -18.45 -9.44 13.89
CA PRO A 102 -17.13 -8.86 14.08
C PRO A 102 -16.92 -8.46 15.53
N ASP A 103 -15.65 -8.54 16.01
CA ASP A 103 -15.26 -8.05 17.33
C ASP A 103 -15.13 -6.53 17.35
N LEU A 104 -14.79 -5.94 16.18
CA LEU A 104 -14.54 -4.52 16.02
C LEU A 104 -14.87 -4.06 14.60
N ILE A 105 -15.55 -2.94 14.48
CA ILE A 105 -15.65 -2.22 13.21
C ILE A 105 -14.68 -1.05 13.25
N ILE A 106 -13.86 -0.91 12.20
CA ILE A 106 -12.98 0.25 12.03
C ILE A 106 -13.47 1.00 10.79
N ASP A 107 -13.89 2.25 11.00
CA ASP A 107 -14.31 3.17 9.95
C ASP A 107 -13.49 4.47 10.01
N ASN A 108 -13.85 5.44 9.19
CA ASN A 108 -13.46 6.83 9.34
C ASN A 108 -14.68 7.75 9.21
N ASP A 109 -14.49 9.03 9.34
CA ASP A 109 -15.60 10.00 9.36
C ASP A 109 -16.42 10.02 8.08
N PHE A 110 -15.86 9.59 6.97
CA PHE A 110 -16.57 9.46 5.69
C PHE A 110 -17.68 8.40 5.74
N TYR A 111 -17.52 7.36 6.56
CA TYR A 111 -18.47 6.25 6.73
C TYR A 111 -19.33 6.37 7.99
N GLN A 112 -19.28 7.49 8.72
CA GLN A 112 -20.07 7.65 9.96
C GLN A 112 -21.58 7.46 9.76
N HIS A 113 -22.10 7.73 8.56
CA HIS A 113 -23.49 7.52 8.19
C HIS A 113 -23.93 6.05 8.23
N LEU A 114 -22.98 5.10 8.19
CA LEU A 114 -23.23 3.65 8.28
C LEU A 114 -23.36 3.16 9.75
N ARG A 115 -22.91 3.94 10.73
CA ARG A 115 -22.87 3.52 12.15
C ARG A 115 -24.20 3.04 12.73
N PRO A 116 -25.38 3.58 12.34
CA PRO A 116 -26.65 3.02 12.76
C PRO A 116 -26.86 1.54 12.36
N MET A 117 -26.17 1.06 11.30
CA MET A 117 -26.24 -0.31 10.81
C MET A 117 -25.34 -1.28 11.59
N TYR A 118 -24.39 -0.78 12.38
CA TYR A 118 -23.38 -1.58 13.08
C TYR A 118 -23.88 -2.27 14.35
N GLY A 119 -25.10 -1.99 14.74
CA GLY A 119 -25.73 -2.60 15.93
C GLY A 119 -24.98 -2.28 17.22
N LYS A 120 -24.62 -3.34 17.96
CA LYS A 120 -23.86 -3.19 19.22
C LYS A 120 -22.35 -3.44 19.09
N THR A 121 -21.89 -3.70 17.87
CA THR A 121 -20.46 -3.93 17.63
C THR A 121 -19.65 -2.67 17.95
N PRO A 122 -18.56 -2.78 18.73
CA PRO A 122 -17.67 -1.66 19.00
C PRO A 122 -17.15 -1.02 17.70
N VAL A 123 -17.08 0.32 17.66
CA VAL A 123 -16.61 1.07 16.51
C VAL A 123 -15.41 1.93 16.92
N LYS A 124 -14.38 1.94 16.07
CA LYS A 124 -13.27 2.91 16.14
C LYS A 124 -13.18 3.70 14.85
N SER A 125 -13.17 5.02 14.95
CA SER A 125 -12.91 5.90 13.81
C SER A 125 -11.40 6.13 13.70
N ILE A 126 -10.79 5.76 12.57
CA ILE A 126 -9.35 5.94 12.31
C ILE A 126 -9.18 6.52 10.93
N ASN A 127 -8.61 7.73 10.86
CA ASN A 127 -8.26 8.38 9.61
C ASN A 127 -6.78 8.08 9.27
N LEU A 128 -6.54 7.36 8.18
CA LEU A 128 -5.19 7.02 7.72
C LEU A 128 -4.54 8.12 6.85
N GLN A 129 -5.27 9.18 6.52
CA GLN A 129 -4.77 10.28 5.69
C GLN A 129 -4.21 11.45 6.53
N GLY A 130 -4.24 11.32 7.85
CA GLY A 130 -3.96 12.40 8.77
C GLY A 130 -5.23 13.14 9.19
N SER A 131 -5.12 13.91 10.27
CA SER A 131 -6.27 14.53 10.95
C SER A 131 -6.72 15.86 10.36
N ASP A 132 -5.90 16.49 9.50
CA ASP A 132 -6.17 17.84 9.02
C ASP A 132 -5.84 17.97 7.51
N PRO A 133 -6.86 17.88 6.65
CA PRO A 133 -6.65 17.98 5.20
C PRO A 133 -6.23 19.38 4.73
N SER A 134 -6.27 20.39 5.60
CA SER A 134 -5.77 21.73 5.28
C SER A 134 -4.25 21.86 5.43
N LYS A 135 -3.60 20.88 6.02
CA LYS A 135 -2.15 20.85 6.24
C LYS A 135 -1.43 19.99 5.21
N THR A 136 -0.17 20.33 4.97
CA THR A 136 0.74 19.48 4.21
C THR A 136 0.78 18.07 4.78
N ALA A 137 0.56 17.07 3.94
CA ALA A 137 0.64 15.67 4.31
C ALA A 137 2.10 15.31 4.65
N THR A 138 2.29 14.55 5.72
CA THR A 138 3.61 14.11 6.18
C THR A 138 3.64 12.60 6.35
N TRP A 139 4.83 11.99 6.26
CA TRP A 139 5.00 10.58 6.60
C TRP A 139 4.48 10.28 8.00
N GLN A 140 4.76 11.16 8.98
CA GLN A 140 4.36 10.96 10.36
C GLN A 140 2.85 10.87 10.53
N SER A 141 2.08 11.71 9.82
CA SER A 141 0.61 11.67 9.93
C SER A 141 0.01 10.33 9.49
N TYR A 142 0.60 9.70 8.45
CA TYR A 142 0.20 8.36 8.02
C TYR A 142 0.70 7.26 8.96
N ALA A 143 1.93 7.39 9.47
CA ALA A 143 2.48 6.47 10.46
C ALA A 143 1.65 6.46 11.75
N ASP A 144 1.20 7.62 12.22
CA ASP A 144 0.32 7.74 13.39
C ASP A 144 -1.02 7.01 13.17
N GLY A 145 -1.60 7.14 11.97
CA GLY A 145 -2.81 6.40 11.59
C GLY A 145 -2.60 4.87 11.62
N VAL A 146 -1.47 4.39 11.10
CA VAL A 146 -1.11 2.96 11.14
C VAL A 146 -0.87 2.49 12.57
N MET A 147 -0.22 3.29 13.42
CA MET A 147 -0.05 2.98 14.84
C MET A 147 -1.39 2.92 15.58
N ALA A 148 -2.30 3.87 15.30
CA ALA A 148 -3.66 3.84 15.86
C ALA A 148 -4.41 2.55 15.45
N LEU A 149 -4.26 2.13 14.19
CA LEU A 149 -4.82 0.87 13.68
C LEU A 149 -4.23 -0.36 14.38
N GLY A 150 -2.89 -0.41 14.51
CA GLY A 150 -2.20 -1.48 15.24
C GLY A 150 -2.62 -1.58 16.70
N ASN A 151 -2.77 -0.45 17.38
CA ASN A 151 -3.27 -0.41 18.77
C ASN A 151 -4.73 -0.90 18.85
N ALA A 152 -5.57 -0.54 17.86
CA ALA A 152 -6.97 -0.95 17.83
C ALA A 152 -7.15 -2.47 17.75
N ILE A 153 -6.25 -3.16 17.04
CA ILE A 153 -6.25 -4.62 16.87
C ILE A 153 -5.28 -5.34 17.82
N HIS A 154 -4.71 -4.64 18.80
CA HIS A 154 -3.72 -5.16 19.76
C HIS A 154 -2.42 -5.69 19.12
N GLN A 155 -2.00 -5.08 18.00
CA GLN A 155 -0.80 -5.43 17.23
C GLN A 155 0.14 -4.22 17.00
N PRO A 156 0.53 -3.47 18.04
CA PRO A 156 1.37 -2.27 17.87
C PRO A 156 2.77 -2.59 17.31
N ILE A 157 3.32 -3.78 17.64
CA ILE A 157 4.63 -4.21 17.15
C ILE A 157 4.57 -4.45 15.64
N ALA A 158 3.53 -5.12 15.13
CA ALA A 158 3.35 -5.34 13.71
C ALA A 158 3.15 -4.02 12.94
N ALA A 159 2.40 -3.07 13.52
CA ALA A 159 2.23 -1.74 12.96
C ALA A 159 3.59 -1.02 12.82
N LYS A 160 4.38 -1.00 13.88
CA LYS A 160 5.72 -0.39 13.87
C LYS A 160 6.63 -1.02 12.81
N GLN A 161 6.69 -2.35 12.76
CA GLN A 161 7.49 -3.09 11.78
C GLN A 161 7.05 -2.77 10.34
N TYR A 162 5.74 -2.69 10.12
CA TYR A 162 5.20 -2.32 8.81
C TYR A 162 5.57 -0.90 8.40
N ILE A 163 5.49 0.08 9.31
CA ILE A 163 5.89 1.47 9.07
C ILE A 163 7.38 1.53 8.69
N ASP A 164 8.25 0.94 9.50
CA ASP A 164 9.70 0.97 9.29
C ASP A 164 10.09 0.31 7.95
N LYS A 165 9.51 -0.87 7.66
CA LYS A 165 9.73 -1.59 6.40
C LYS A 165 9.29 -0.75 5.20
N SER A 166 8.14 -0.10 5.28
CA SER A 166 7.60 0.71 4.19
C SER A 166 8.46 1.95 3.94
N GLN A 167 8.97 2.59 4.98
CA GLN A 167 9.87 3.74 4.84
C GLN A 167 11.19 3.37 4.16
N ILE A 168 11.78 2.23 4.55
CA ILE A 168 12.98 1.67 3.89
C ILE A 168 12.69 1.38 2.42
N GLN A 169 11.54 0.77 2.13
CA GLN A 169 11.13 0.43 0.78
C GLN A 169 10.96 1.68 -0.11
N LEU A 170 10.29 2.72 0.37
CA LEU A 170 10.15 3.99 -0.35
C LEU A 170 11.50 4.64 -0.64
N THR A 171 12.42 4.63 0.34
CA THR A 171 13.77 5.17 0.16
C THR A 171 14.54 4.40 -0.92
N SER A 172 14.45 3.07 -0.92
CA SER A 172 15.07 2.19 -1.93
C SER A 172 14.49 2.41 -3.33
N LEU A 173 13.16 2.47 -3.44
CA LEU A 173 12.47 2.78 -4.70
C LEU A 173 12.87 4.16 -5.24
N GLY A 174 12.97 5.15 -4.36
CA GLY A 174 13.46 6.47 -4.73
C GLY A 174 14.90 6.46 -5.24
N GLN A 175 15.78 5.65 -4.64
CA GLN A 175 17.14 5.48 -5.15
C GLN A 175 17.14 4.87 -6.55
N THR A 176 16.36 3.79 -6.75
CA THR A 176 16.21 3.13 -8.06
C THR A 176 15.71 4.12 -9.11
N PHE A 177 14.65 4.87 -8.83
CA PHE A 177 14.10 5.86 -9.75
C PHE A 177 15.14 6.91 -10.15
N ARG A 178 15.88 7.49 -9.18
CA ARG A 178 16.90 8.49 -9.46
C ARG A 178 18.12 7.96 -10.22
N GLN A 179 18.39 6.64 -10.13
CA GLN A 179 19.43 6.00 -10.96
C GLN A 179 18.94 5.81 -12.40
N GLN A 180 17.68 5.44 -12.59
CA GLN A 180 17.07 5.29 -13.92
C GLN A 180 16.86 6.64 -14.62
N HIS A 181 16.53 7.69 -13.86
CA HIS A 181 16.18 9.02 -14.35
C HIS A 181 16.97 10.12 -13.61
N PRO A 182 18.30 10.22 -13.82
CA PRO A 182 19.17 11.11 -13.02
C PRO A 182 18.86 12.60 -13.18
N THR A 183 18.24 13.00 -14.29
CA THR A 183 17.85 14.39 -14.58
C THR A 183 16.49 14.76 -13.96
N ILE A 184 15.63 13.80 -13.63
CA ILE A 184 14.30 14.06 -13.11
C ILE A 184 14.38 14.25 -11.59
N LYS A 185 14.08 15.46 -11.13
CA LYS A 185 14.04 15.85 -9.70
C LYS A 185 12.66 16.28 -9.26
N LYS A 186 11.86 16.81 -10.19
CA LYS A 186 10.55 17.43 -9.98
C LYS A 186 9.48 16.64 -10.70
N LEU A 187 8.41 16.33 -10.00
CA LEU A 187 7.27 15.60 -10.55
C LEU A 187 5.98 16.37 -10.27
N ALA A 188 5.18 16.57 -11.29
CA ALA A 188 3.79 16.99 -11.15
C ALA A 188 2.87 15.77 -11.33
N VAL A 189 2.17 15.37 -10.28
CA VAL A 189 1.25 14.23 -10.35
C VAL A 189 -0.15 14.72 -10.70
N ILE A 190 -0.68 14.19 -11.79
CA ILE A 190 -2.00 14.59 -12.30
C ILE A 190 -2.89 13.39 -12.61
N GLN A 191 -4.19 13.63 -12.70
CA GLN A 191 -5.18 12.67 -13.18
C GLN A 191 -6.18 13.37 -14.09
N PHE A 192 -6.34 12.90 -15.31
CA PHE A 192 -7.31 13.48 -16.24
C PHE A 192 -8.76 13.16 -15.83
N ALA A 193 -9.60 14.19 -15.79
CA ALA A 193 -11.04 14.06 -15.68
C ALA A 193 -11.71 14.09 -17.08
N SER A 194 -11.09 14.77 -18.04
CA SER A 194 -11.52 14.87 -19.44
C SER A 194 -10.34 15.32 -20.31
N VAL A 195 -10.56 15.46 -21.64
CA VAL A 195 -9.55 16.01 -22.56
C VAL A 195 -9.15 17.46 -22.25
N SER A 196 -9.97 18.21 -21.52
CA SER A 196 -9.75 19.61 -21.21
C SER A 196 -9.48 19.91 -19.75
N GLN A 197 -9.63 18.93 -18.86
CA GLN A 197 -9.56 19.11 -17.42
C GLN A 197 -8.80 17.97 -16.76
N PHE A 198 -8.02 18.30 -15.74
CA PHE A 198 -7.31 17.35 -14.89
C PHE A 198 -7.26 17.83 -13.43
N ARG A 199 -7.02 16.90 -12.54
CA ARG A 199 -6.67 17.14 -11.13
C ARG A 199 -5.16 17.23 -11.03
N SER A 200 -4.64 18.31 -10.43
CA SER A 200 -3.24 18.42 -10.03
C SER A 200 -3.14 18.15 -8.54
N TYR A 201 -2.43 17.10 -8.16
CA TYR A 201 -2.28 16.75 -6.75
C TYR A 201 -1.35 17.70 -6.02
N SER A 202 -1.72 18.03 -4.80
CA SER A 202 -1.09 19.07 -3.99
C SER A 202 -0.40 18.46 -2.77
N ASP A 203 0.23 19.32 -1.97
CA ASP A 203 1.03 18.93 -0.81
C ASP A 203 0.24 18.29 0.34
N ASN A 204 -1.08 18.43 0.35
CA ASN A 204 -1.98 17.72 1.27
C ASN A 204 -2.44 16.34 0.74
N SER A 205 -1.85 15.83 -0.34
CA SER A 205 -2.08 14.48 -0.89
C SER A 205 -1.02 13.47 -0.42
N LEU A 206 -1.33 12.18 -0.57
CA LEU A 206 -0.38 11.08 -0.29
C LEU A 206 0.91 11.17 -1.14
N PHE A 207 0.86 11.86 -2.29
CA PHE A 207 2.01 11.97 -3.18
C PHE A 207 3.14 12.79 -2.56
N LYS A 208 2.84 13.81 -1.74
CA LYS A 208 3.85 14.63 -1.09
C LYS A 208 4.79 13.81 -0.20
N PRO A 209 4.34 13.10 0.85
CA PRO A 209 5.23 12.30 1.68
C PRO A 209 5.85 11.13 0.93
N THR A 210 5.20 10.60 -0.13
CA THR A 210 5.78 9.56 -0.96
C THR A 210 7.00 10.08 -1.72
N LEU A 211 6.86 11.21 -2.40
CA LEU A 211 7.95 11.80 -3.17
C LEU A 211 9.07 12.33 -2.27
N ASP A 212 8.74 12.87 -1.10
CA ASP A 212 9.75 13.26 -0.09
C ASP A 212 10.60 12.07 0.36
N ALA A 213 9.97 10.93 0.67
CA ALA A 213 10.68 9.70 1.02
C ALA A 213 11.57 9.18 -0.13
N MET A 214 11.15 9.40 -1.36
CA MET A 214 11.91 9.11 -2.58
C MET A 214 12.97 10.17 -2.91
N ARG A 215 13.08 11.28 -2.17
CA ARG A 215 13.92 12.45 -2.41
C ARG A 215 13.64 13.09 -3.78
N LEU A 216 12.37 13.27 -4.08
CA LEU A 216 11.84 13.95 -5.26
C LEU A 216 10.93 15.10 -4.80
N GLU A 217 10.81 16.13 -5.62
CA GLU A 217 9.96 17.30 -5.35
C GLU A 217 8.58 17.11 -6.00
N LEU A 218 7.51 17.33 -5.24
CA LEU A 218 6.16 17.46 -5.78
C LEU A 218 5.94 18.90 -6.25
N VAL A 219 5.66 19.09 -7.53
CA VAL A 219 5.26 20.37 -8.11
C VAL A 219 3.73 20.41 -8.22
N GLN A 220 3.12 21.47 -7.69
CA GLN A 220 1.68 21.64 -7.64
C GLN A 220 1.23 22.95 -8.31
N LEU A 221 -0.01 23.02 -8.77
CA LEU A 221 -0.59 24.22 -9.38
C LEU A 221 -1.25 25.17 -8.39
N GLY A 222 -1.50 24.72 -7.18
CA GLY A 222 -2.13 25.51 -6.13
C GLY A 222 -2.37 24.69 -4.87
N GLN A 223 -2.99 25.31 -3.88
CA GLN A 223 -3.38 24.63 -2.65
C GLN A 223 -4.47 23.60 -2.96
N GLY A 224 -4.31 22.36 -2.48
CA GLY A 224 -5.29 21.31 -2.65
C GLY A 224 -6.57 21.56 -1.87
N ASN A 225 -7.68 21.11 -2.43
CA ASN A 225 -8.95 21.01 -1.71
C ASN A 225 -8.88 19.91 -0.63
N LEU A 226 -9.99 19.63 0.06
CA LEU A 226 -10.08 18.58 1.08
C LEU A 226 -9.71 17.18 0.56
N TRP A 227 -9.65 17.00 -0.75
CA TRP A 227 -9.32 15.74 -1.42
C TRP A 227 -7.86 15.67 -1.88
N GLY A 228 -7.06 16.69 -1.59
CA GLY A 228 -5.63 16.72 -1.91
C GLY A 228 -5.29 17.11 -3.34
N PHE A 229 -6.19 17.78 -4.08
CA PHE A 229 -5.92 18.22 -5.45
C PHE A 229 -6.54 19.58 -5.76
N THR A 230 -6.04 20.21 -6.82
CA THR A 230 -6.61 21.41 -7.45
C THR A 230 -7.16 21.00 -8.82
N ASP A 231 -8.38 21.43 -9.16
CA ASP A 231 -8.91 21.29 -10.50
C ASP A 231 -8.21 22.26 -11.46
N ALA A 232 -7.77 21.75 -12.59
CA ALA A 232 -6.97 22.50 -13.58
C ALA A 232 -7.47 22.22 -15.01
N LYS A 233 -7.18 23.16 -15.91
CA LYS A 233 -7.47 23.06 -17.34
C LYS A 233 -6.22 22.61 -18.10
N LEU A 234 -6.38 22.02 -19.27
CA LEU A 234 -5.28 21.55 -20.10
C LEU A 234 -4.19 22.61 -20.28
N GLY A 235 -4.57 23.90 -20.47
CA GLY A 235 -3.63 25.01 -20.62
C GLY A 235 -2.77 25.28 -19.38
N ASP A 236 -3.20 24.87 -18.19
CA ASP A 236 -2.46 25.06 -16.96
C ASP A 236 -1.19 24.20 -16.89
N LEU A 237 -1.05 23.18 -17.74
CA LEU A 237 0.19 22.43 -17.91
C LEU A 237 1.37 23.34 -18.33
N ALA A 238 1.10 24.48 -18.95
CA ALA A 238 2.11 25.49 -19.28
C ALA A 238 2.77 26.12 -18.04
N LYS A 239 2.14 26.04 -16.87
CA LYS A 239 2.67 26.57 -15.59
C LYS A 239 3.78 25.71 -15.00
N PHE A 240 3.89 24.44 -15.39
CA PHE A 240 5.02 23.63 -15.02
C PHE A 240 6.25 24.05 -15.82
N ASP A 241 7.39 24.13 -15.17
CA ASP A 241 8.67 24.41 -15.85
C ASP A 241 9.15 23.18 -16.66
N ASP A 242 10.13 23.39 -17.54
CA ASP A 242 10.64 22.31 -18.41
C ASP A 242 11.43 21.23 -17.66
N SER A 243 11.82 21.50 -16.40
CA SER A 243 12.49 20.53 -15.52
C SER A 243 11.48 19.61 -14.79
N THR A 244 10.18 19.91 -14.89
CA THR A 244 9.12 19.14 -14.24
C THR A 244 8.63 18.01 -15.15
N CYS A 245 8.70 16.77 -14.67
CA CYS A 245 8.11 15.63 -15.35
C CYS A 245 6.66 15.44 -14.89
N VAL A 246 5.74 15.36 -15.83
CA VAL A 246 4.31 15.11 -15.53
C VAL A 246 4.07 13.61 -15.39
N VAL A 247 3.52 13.20 -14.25
CA VAL A 247 3.11 11.82 -13.99
C VAL A 247 1.59 11.74 -14.03
N VAL A 248 1.06 11.05 -15.05
CA VAL A 248 -0.36 10.83 -15.23
C VAL A 248 -0.75 9.54 -14.50
N VAL A 249 -1.58 9.64 -13.47
CA VAL A 249 -2.19 8.48 -12.81
C VAL A 249 -3.42 8.06 -13.60
N GLU A 250 -3.51 6.78 -13.97
CA GLU A 250 -4.69 6.25 -14.66
C GLU A 250 -5.99 6.42 -13.83
N PRO A 251 -7.19 6.52 -14.49
CA PRO A 251 -7.46 6.11 -15.84
C PRO A 251 -7.00 7.14 -16.90
N PHE A 252 -6.20 6.66 -17.85
CA PHE A 252 -5.74 7.40 -19.03
C PHE A 252 -6.09 6.58 -20.28
N SER A 253 -7.40 6.54 -20.60
CA SER A 253 -7.96 5.62 -21.60
C SER A 253 -7.40 5.86 -23.01
N PRO A 254 -7.36 4.83 -23.88
CA PRO A 254 -6.93 4.99 -25.27
C PRO A 254 -7.71 6.07 -26.03
N MET A 255 -9.02 6.21 -25.76
CA MET A 255 -9.86 7.24 -26.36
C MET A 255 -9.39 8.64 -25.91
N LEU A 256 -9.11 8.85 -24.64
CA LEU A 256 -8.59 10.12 -24.12
C LEU A 256 -7.21 10.43 -24.73
N GLN A 257 -6.32 9.44 -24.80
CA GLN A 257 -5.01 9.59 -25.45
C GLN A 257 -5.15 10.02 -26.91
N GLN A 258 -6.06 9.40 -27.67
CA GLN A 258 -6.31 9.76 -29.06
C GLN A 258 -6.85 11.20 -29.20
N GLN A 259 -7.79 11.59 -28.34
CA GLN A 259 -8.32 12.96 -28.34
C GLN A 259 -7.24 14.01 -28.00
N LEU A 260 -6.38 13.72 -27.02
CA LEU A 260 -5.24 14.58 -26.68
C LEU A 260 -4.22 14.66 -27.83
N ALA A 261 -3.91 13.54 -28.50
CA ALA A 261 -2.98 13.53 -29.62
C ALA A 261 -3.46 14.44 -30.80
N GLN A 262 -4.78 14.60 -30.97
CA GLN A 262 -5.38 15.50 -31.97
C GLN A 262 -5.46 16.95 -31.45
N ASN A 263 -5.28 17.19 -30.17
CA ASN A 263 -5.42 18.52 -29.56
C ASN A 263 -4.19 19.40 -29.88
N VAL A 264 -4.42 20.55 -30.52
CA VAL A 264 -3.36 21.49 -30.92
C VAL A 264 -2.61 22.04 -29.70
N LEU A 265 -3.33 22.34 -28.60
CA LEU A 265 -2.72 22.85 -27.36
C LEU A 265 -1.82 21.80 -26.72
N TRP A 266 -2.25 20.54 -26.64
CA TRP A 266 -1.45 19.42 -26.12
C TRP A 266 -0.09 19.30 -26.85
N ARG A 267 -0.13 19.36 -28.20
CA ARG A 267 1.09 19.30 -29.02
C ARG A 267 1.99 20.54 -28.80
N ARG A 268 1.39 21.74 -28.71
CA ARG A 268 2.14 22.98 -28.45
C ARG A 268 2.78 23.00 -27.06
N LEU A 269 2.16 22.34 -26.08
CA LEU A 269 2.67 22.18 -24.73
C LEU A 269 3.83 21.17 -24.64
N GLY A 270 4.15 20.47 -25.71
CA GLY A 270 5.28 19.54 -25.74
C GLY A 270 4.94 18.08 -25.38
N TYR A 271 3.65 17.76 -25.15
CA TYR A 271 3.26 16.38 -24.75
C TYR A 271 2.80 15.50 -25.90
N GLY A 272 2.78 15.98 -27.14
CA GLY A 272 2.47 15.19 -28.33
C GLY A 272 3.70 14.47 -28.89
N LYS A 273 3.51 13.33 -29.55
CA LYS A 273 4.60 12.54 -30.16
C LYS A 273 5.48 13.34 -31.12
N ASP A 274 4.91 14.29 -31.85
CA ASP A 274 5.60 15.09 -32.85
C ASP A 274 5.93 16.50 -32.34
N SER A 275 6.07 16.66 -31.03
CA SER A 275 6.40 17.96 -30.43
C SER A 275 7.84 18.34 -30.72
N ALA A 276 8.07 19.57 -31.19
CA ALA A 276 9.41 20.08 -31.47
C ALA A 276 10.31 20.11 -30.21
N ASN A 277 9.71 20.34 -29.05
CA ASN A 277 10.37 20.31 -27.75
C ASN A 277 9.58 19.35 -26.84
N PRO A 278 9.88 18.04 -26.84
CA PRO A 278 9.14 17.09 -26.04
C PRO A 278 9.38 17.30 -24.54
N ARG A 279 8.28 17.38 -23.78
CA ARG A 279 8.31 17.48 -22.31
C ARG A 279 8.21 16.11 -21.67
N CYS A 280 8.82 15.99 -20.53
CA CYS A 280 8.80 14.76 -19.75
C CYS A 280 7.38 14.40 -19.31
N MET A 281 6.94 13.17 -19.65
CA MET A 281 5.68 12.60 -19.20
C MET A 281 5.85 11.10 -18.93
N MET A 282 5.22 10.62 -17.87
CA MET A 282 5.08 9.21 -17.53
C MET A 282 3.60 8.91 -17.28
N VAL A 283 3.19 7.66 -17.54
CA VAL A 283 1.86 7.17 -17.16
C VAL A 283 2.06 6.02 -16.17
N VAL A 284 1.32 6.05 -15.08
CA VAL A 284 1.36 5.02 -14.03
C VAL A 284 -0.03 4.42 -13.81
N PRO A 285 -0.11 3.14 -13.42
CA PRO A 285 -1.37 2.47 -13.08
C PRO A 285 -2.20 3.24 -12.04
N PRO A 286 -3.48 2.89 -11.89
CA PRO A 286 -4.34 3.49 -10.89
C PRO A 286 -3.74 3.41 -9.49
N THR A 287 -3.86 4.50 -8.76
CA THR A 287 -3.44 4.60 -7.35
C THR A 287 -4.63 5.07 -6.53
N TRP A 288 -4.94 4.36 -5.45
CA TRP A 288 -6.00 4.80 -4.55
C TRP A 288 -5.55 6.04 -3.78
N ILE A 289 -5.95 7.20 -4.30
CA ILE A 289 -5.47 8.51 -3.80
C ILE A 289 -5.90 8.80 -2.35
N TYR A 290 -6.88 8.09 -1.84
CA TYR A 290 -7.34 8.14 -0.45
C TYR A 290 -6.75 7.01 0.39
N GLY A 291 -5.81 6.25 -0.16
CA GLY A 291 -5.13 5.17 0.53
C GLY A 291 -4.09 5.67 1.52
N GLY A 292 -3.65 4.77 2.37
CA GLY A 292 -2.56 5.00 3.30
C GLY A 292 -1.19 4.63 2.73
N ILE A 293 -0.30 4.17 3.62
CA ILE A 293 1.06 3.70 3.25
C ILE A 293 1.07 2.64 2.13
N PRO A 294 0.11 1.67 2.04
CA PRO A 294 0.09 0.75 0.91
C PRO A 294 0.02 1.43 -0.46
N SER A 295 -0.82 2.48 -0.58
CA SER A 295 -0.94 3.23 -1.83
C SER A 295 0.32 4.04 -2.15
N MET A 296 1.02 4.57 -1.14
CA MET A 296 2.30 5.25 -1.33
C MET A 296 3.35 4.30 -1.90
N VAL A 297 3.47 3.10 -1.33
CA VAL A 297 4.41 2.07 -1.80
C VAL A 297 4.04 1.61 -3.20
N GLY A 298 2.75 1.35 -3.47
CA GLY A 298 2.25 0.98 -4.79
C GLY A 298 2.55 2.03 -5.86
N PHE A 299 2.31 3.30 -5.56
CA PHE A 299 2.66 4.41 -6.47
C PHE A 299 4.16 4.48 -6.74
N ALA A 300 4.99 4.41 -5.70
CA ALA A 300 6.44 4.44 -5.85
C ALA A 300 6.97 3.27 -6.68
N GLN A 301 6.41 2.07 -6.52
CA GLN A 301 6.72 0.90 -7.36
C GLN A 301 6.34 1.15 -8.81
N SER A 302 5.11 1.63 -9.05
CA SER A 302 4.62 1.94 -10.40
C SER A 302 5.49 3.01 -11.07
N LEU A 303 5.90 4.02 -10.33
CA LEU A 303 6.77 5.08 -10.84
C LEU A 303 8.15 4.56 -11.27
N THR A 304 8.76 3.63 -10.51
CA THR A 304 10.05 3.02 -10.90
C THR A 304 9.95 2.06 -12.09
N GLN A 305 8.74 1.62 -12.44
CA GLN A 305 8.48 0.77 -13.61
C GLN A 305 7.98 1.56 -14.82
N ALA A 306 7.65 2.84 -14.61
CA ALA A 306 7.11 3.69 -15.66
C ALA A 306 8.18 4.05 -16.70
N HIS A 307 7.76 4.14 -17.96
CA HIS A 307 8.58 4.61 -19.06
C HIS A 307 8.17 6.02 -19.46
N LEU A 308 9.13 6.77 -20.00
CA LEU A 308 8.83 8.06 -20.61
C LEU A 308 7.93 7.85 -21.83
N VAL A 309 6.87 8.64 -21.90
CA VAL A 309 5.97 8.68 -23.08
C VAL A 309 6.50 9.79 -23.98
N HIS A 310 6.93 9.40 -25.18
CA HIS A 310 7.43 10.29 -26.24
C HIS A 310 6.47 10.30 -27.42
#